data_d8840ca7fd4520a34adc74776a07fe26
#
_entry.id   d8840ca7fd4520a34adc74776a07fe26
#
_cell.length_a   1.000
_cell.length_b   1.000
_cell.length_c   1.000
_cell.angle_alpha   90.00
_cell.angle_beta   90.00
_cell.angle_gamma   90.00
#
_symmetry.space_group_name_H-M   'P 1'
#
loop_
_entity.id
_entity.type
_entity.pdbx_description
1 polymer ?
#
loop_
_entity_poly.entity_id
_entity_poly.type
_entity_poly.pdbx_seq_one_letter_code
_entity_poly.pdbx_strand_id
1 'polypeptide(L)'
;MTMNEQSAFGEKIPVFVSLTAIHERLCGLEHVLTSLLRQSVPPDKIILNISEQPFLLDKGIKKSDLPLSVQKMQASGQIDIHFVENTGPYRKILPTLERYAGTEFLVATVDDDVVYPPDWLKGLIDAIQKYQCVAAYRCRLMNMQGGEILPYNTWPLINEQFVGLVGERLDLSAPSFAFFPTGRDGVIYHSSFFPDINRLRDLSRLAPFQDDIALKFATLNQQIPVSVCRPHQAWVSEHHVFSTVAGEDGGLWAINQGGENDLALKRVLQYVSNCAPT
;
A
#
# COMPACT_ATOMS: atom_id res chain seq x y z
N MET A 1 -18.79 32.08 -11.16
CA MET A 1 -17.99 32.21 -9.93
C MET A 1 -17.34 30.84 -9.67
N THR A 2 -16.13 30.69 -10.10
CA THR A 2 -15.31 29.46 -9.86
C THR A 2 -14.86 29.48 -8.41
N MET A 3 -15.42 28.62 -7.58
CA MET A 3 -14.89 28.39 -6.23
C MET A 3 -13.49 27.80 -6.39
N ASN A 4 -12.48 28.54 -5.96
CA ASN A 4 -11.13 28.04 -5.74
C ASN A 4 -11.26 26.98 -4.64
N GLU A 5 -11.22 25.71 -5.00
CA GLU A 5 -10.97 24.62 -4.04
C GLU A 5 -9.51 24.75 -3.58
N GLN A 6 -9.31 25.48 -2.49
CA GLN A 6 -8.03 25.41 -1.77
C GLN A 6 -7.89 23.97 -1.27
N SER A 7 -6.83 23.31 -1.72
CA SER A 7 -6.44 22.00 -1.20
C SER A 7 -6.34 22.07 0.33
N ALA A 8 -6.94 21.14 1.02
CA ALA A 8 -6.90 21.10 2.48
C ALA A 8 -5.49 20.95 3.05
N PHE A 9 -4.50 20.54 2.21
CA PHE A 9 -3.08 20.48 2.53
C PHE A 9 -2.29 21.74 2.11
N GLY A 10 -2.91 22.85 1.70
CA GLY A 10 -2.21 24.08 1.31
C GLY A 10 -1.67 24.06 -0.12
N GLU A 11 -0.36 24.27 -0.32
CA GLU A 11 0.30 24.24 -1.64
C GLU A 11 0.20 22.86 -2.31
N LYS A 12 0.39 22.79 -3.63
CA LYS A 12 0.36 21.54 -4.39
C LYS A 12 1.42 20.56 -3.86
N ILE A 13 0.99 19.56 -3.10
CA ILE A 13 1.84 18.51 -2.54
C ILE A 13 2.18 17.51 -3.64
N PRO A 14 3.47 17.14 -3.85
CA PRO A 14 3.86 16.15 -4.84
C PRO A 14 3.29 14.76 -4.51
N VAL A 15 2.92 14.02 -5.55
CA VAL A 15 2.34 12.67 -5.47
C VAL A 15 3.31 11.67 -6.05
N PHE A 16 3.77 10.74 -5.24
CA PHE A 16 4.65 9.65 -5.65
C PHE A 16 3.85 8.34 -5.71
N VAL A 17 4.15 7.53 -6.72
CA VAL A 17 3.75 6.12 -6.73
C VAL A 17 4.99 5.30 -6.44
N SER A 18 4.93 4.46 -5.41
CA SER A 18 6.09 3.70 -4.94
C SER A 18 5.78 2.20 -4.88
N LEU A 19 6.66 1.40 -5.47
CA LEU A 19 6.51 -0.04 -5.53
C LEU A 19 7.86 -0.75 -5.29
N THR A 20 7.75 -2.04 -5.03
CA THR A 20 8.87 -2.99 -5.09
C THR A 20 8.52 -4.13 -6.03
N ALA A 21 9.52 -4.88 -6.45
CA ALA A 21 9.32 -6.09 -7.22
C ALA A 21 10.22 -7.22 -6.67
N ILE A 22 9.84 -8.47 -6.97
CA ILE A 22 10.66 -9.65 -6.76
C ILE A 22 11.14 -10.19 -8.11
N HIS A 23 12.26 -10.90 -8.09
CA HIS A 23 12.91 -11.40 -9.30
C HIS A 23 11.94 -12.21 -10.20
N GLU A 24 11.10 -13.02 -9.62
CA GLU A 24 10.16 -13.91 -10.31
C GLU A 24 9.05 -13.16 -11.07
N ARG A 25 8.83 -11.88 -10.76
CA ARG A 25 7.77 -11.05 -11.36
C ARG A 25 8.29 -10.00 -12.34
N LEU A 26 9.60 -9.96 -12.60
CA LEU A 26 10.22 -8.98 -13.50
C LEU A 26 9.64 -9.01 -14.92
N CYS A 27 9.22 -10.17 -15.40
CA CYS A 27 8.66 -10.30 -16.76
C CYS A 27 7.35 -9.53 -16.96
N GLY A 28 6.60 -9.30 -15.88
CA GLY A 28 5.33 -8.56 -15.89
C GLY A 28 5.44 -7.09 -15.54
N LEU A 29 6.58 -6.67 -15.00
CA LEU A 29 6.78 -5.35 -14.42
C LEU A 29 6.55 -4.19 -15.40
N GLU A 30 6.88 -4.39 -16.70
CA GLU A 30 6.62 -3.40 -17.74
C GLU A 30 5.15 -3.02 -17.86
N HIS A 31 4.24 -3.98 -17.76
CA HIS A 31 2.80 -3.72 -17.86
C HIS A 31 2.29 -2.91 -16.67
N VAL A 32 2.77 -3.23 -15.48
CA VAL A 32 2.45 -2.48 -14.27
C VAL A 32 2.94 -1.03 -14.40
N LEU A 33 4.22 -0.83 -14.69
CA LEU A 33 4.81 0.50 -14.85
C LEU A 33 4.13 1.31 -15.98
N THR A 34 3.80 0.66 -17.09
CA THR A 34 3.06 1.31 -18.19
C THR A 34 1.68 1.78 -17.74
N SER A 35 0.97 1.01 -16.91
CA SER A 35 -0.33 1.40 -16.38
C SER A 35 -0.23 2.61 -15.44
N LEU A 36 0.84 2.68 -14.65
CA LEU A 36 1.10 3.82 -13.76
C LEU A 36 1.48 5.09 -14.54
N LEU A 37 2.22 4.96 -15.65
CA LEU A 37 2.55 6.07 -16.56
C LEU A 37 1.33 6.60 -17.33
N ARG A 38 0.25 5.82 -17.44
CA ARG A 38 -0.99 6.16 -18.17
C ARG A 38 -2.11 6.67 -17.28
N GLN A 39 -1.81 7.05 -16.04
CA GLN A 39 -2.83 7.59 -15.15
C GLN A 39 -3.37 8.93 -15.67
N SER A 40 -4.69 9.17 -15.55
CA SER A 40 -5.35 10.42 -15.96
C SER A 40 -4.86 11.63 -15.16
N VAL A 41 -4.46 11.40 -13.91
CA VAL A 41 -3.68 12.33 -13.09
C VAL A 41 -2.30 11.70 -12.93
N PRO A 42 -1.27 12.16 -13.66
CA PRO A 42 0.05 11.56 -13.59
C PRO A 42 0.69 11.81 -12.22
N PRO A 43 1.40 10.82 -11.66
CA PRO A 43 2.21 11.04 -10.46
C PRO A 43 3.41 11.95 -10.80
N ASP A 44 3.90 12.68 -9.82
CA ASP A 44 5.14 13.47 -9.97
C ASP A 44 6.37 12.56 -10.07
N LYS A 45 6.31 11.35 -9.46
CA LYS A 45 7.35 10.31 -9.55
C LYS A 45 6.75 8.91 -9.49
N ILE A 46 7.34 7.99 -10.23
CA ILE A 46 7.15 6.53 -10.05
C ILE A 46 8.49 5.97 -9.55
N ILE A 47 8.49 5.41 -8.36
CA ILE A 47 9.69 4.96 -7.64
C ILE A 47 9.65 3.45 -7.49
N LEU A 48 10.60 2.76 -8.10
CA LEU A 48 10.80 1.33 -7.98
C LEU A 48 11.98 1.06 -7.03
N ASN A 49 11.69 0.59 -5.82
CA ASN A 49 12.69 0.18 -4.85
C ASN A 49 12.90 -1.33 -4.90
N ILE A 50 14.07 -1.76 -5.33
CA ILE A 50 14.47 -3.18 -5.45
C ILE A 50 15.72 -3.45 -4.65
N SER A 51 16.08 -4.71 -4.46
CA SER A 51 17.29 -5.10 -3.74
C SER A 51 18.07 -6.19 -4.46
N GLU A 52 19.39 -6.12 -4.38
CA GLU A 52 20.27 -7.23 -4.80
C GLU A 52 20.33 -8.35 -3.77
N GLN A 53 19.94 -8.07 -2.53
CA GLN A 53 19.98 -9.05 -1.46
C GLN A 53 18.75 -9.96 -1.54
N PRO A 54 18.92 -11.28 -1.34
CA PRO A 54 17.79 -12.20 -1.26
C PRO A 54 17.00 -11.98 0.05
N PHE A 55 15.68 -12.20 -0.02
CA PHE A 55 14.81 -12.19 1.15
C PHE A 55 13.59 -13.07 0.88
N LEU A 56 13.41 -14.12 1.69
CA LEU A 56 12.35 -15.11 1.49
C LEU A 56 12.34 -15.73 0.08
N LEU A 57 11.26 -15.49 -0.65
CA LEU A 57 11.07 -15.97 -2.03
C LEU A 57 11.81 -15.13 -3.07
N ASP A 58 12.22 -13.90 -2.71
CA ASP A 58 12.96 -13.00 -3.58
C ASP A 58 14.44 -13.36 -3.60
N LYS A 59 14.97 -13.74 -4.75
CA LYS A 59 16.40 -14.07 -4.94
C LYS A 59 17.30 -12.85 -4.98
N GLY A 60 16.69 -11.65 -4.93
CA GLY A 60 17.35 -10.40 -5.23
C GLY A 60 17.42 -10.12 -6.73
N ILE A 61 17.50 -8.86 -7.09
CA ILE A 61 17.46 -8.36 -8.47
C ILE A 61 18.75 -7.57 -8.72
N LYS A 62 19.56 -8.01 -9.67
CA LYS A 62 20.71 -7.25 -10.15
C LYS A 62 20.27 -6.29 -11.28
N LYS A 63 21.05 -5.27 -11.51
CA LYS A 63 20.77 -4.32 -12.61
C LYS A 63 20.67 -5.01 -13.98
N SER A 64 21.45 -6.08 -14.20
CA SER A 64 21.42 -6.89 -15.41
C SER A 64 20.13 -7.68 -15.61
N ASP A 65 19.39 -7.94 -14.54
CA ASP A 65 18.18 -8.78 -14.56
C ASP A 65 16.95 -7.97 -14.97
N LEU A 66 17.06 -6.63 -14.91
CA LEU A 66 15.96 -5.74 -15.28
C LEU A 66 15.62 -5.89 -16.76
N PRO A 67 14.32 -6.02 -17.12
CA PRO A 67 13.88 -6.02 -18.52
C PRO A 67 14.37 -4.77 -19.25
N LEU A 68 14.72 -4.92 -20.52
CA LEU A 68 15.22 -3.81 -21.34
C LEU A 68 14.23 -2.64 -21.42
N SER A 69 12.94 -2.92 -21.44
CA SER A 69 11.87 -1.91 -21.39
C SER A 69 11.93 -1.09 -20.10
N VAL A 70 12.10 -1.72 -18.95
CA VAL A 70 12.23 -1.05 -17.64
C VAL A 70 13.50 -0.21 -17.56
N GLN A 71 14.63 -0.71 -18.11
CA GLN A 71 15.86 0.07 -18.22
C GLN A 71 15.69 1.31 -19.10
N LYS A 72 14.93 1.20 -20.20
CA LYS A 72 14.59 2.35 -21.06
C LYS A 72 13.71 3.38 -20.36
N MET A 73 12.71 2.93 -19.58
CA MET A 73 11.88 3.83 -18.77
C MET A 73 12.73 4.62 -17.77
N GLN A 74 13.69 3.98 -17.09
CA GLN A 74 14.64 4.66 -16.21
C GLN A 74 15.51 5.65 -16.99
N ALA A 75 16.10 5.23 -18.11
CA ALA A 75 16.99 6.07 -18.91
C ALA A 75 16.30 7.31 -19.49
N SER A 76 14.99 7.23 -19.75
CA SER A 76 14.17 8.36 -20.22
C SER A 76 13.62 9.23 -19.07
N GLY A 77 13.91 8.91 -17.81
CA GLY A 77 13.43 9.65 -16.66
C GLY A 77 11.94 9.45 -16.34
N GLN A 78 11.30 8.41 -16.91
CA GLN A 78 9.90 8.10 -16.63
C GLN A 78 9.71 7.46 -15.26
N ILE A 79 10.72 6.74 -14.74
CA ILE A 79 10.73 6.10 -13.44
C ILE A 79 12.08 6.28 -12.76
N ASP A 80 12.07 6.29 -11.43
CA ASP A 80 13.26 6.24 -10.59
C ASP A 80 13.46 4.82 -10.06
N ILE A 81 14.62 4.20 -10.29
CA ILE A 81 14.95 2.87 -9.74
C ILE A 81 16.03 3.01 -8.69
N HIS A 82 15.75 2.50 -7.49
CA HIS A 82 16.68 2.52 -6.37
C HIS A 82 16.98 1.11 -5.88
N PHE A 83 18.27 0.80 -5.75
CA PHE A 83 18.74 -0.41 -5.06
C PHE A 83 18.86 -0.09 -3.57
N VAL A 84 18.08 -0.82 -2.75
CA VAL A 84 17.92 -0.55 -1.33
C VAL A 84 18.16 -1.82 -0.50
N GLU A 85 18.29 -1.66 0.82
CA GLU A 85 18.27 -2.79 1.77
C GLU A 85 16.99 -3.62 1.60
N ASN A 86 17.10 -4.95 1.67
CA ASN A 86 15.94 -5.80 1.52
C ASN A 86 15.12 -5.89 2.82
N THR A 87 14.14 -5.03 2.94
CA THR A 87 13.15 -5.02 4.02
C THR A 87 11.85 -5.73 3.61
N GLY A 88 11.91 -6.66 2.66
CA GLY A 88 10.74 -7.38 2.16
C GLY A 88 9.70 -6.44 1.52
N PRO A 89 8.40 -6.63 1.83
CA PRO A 89 7.34 -5.82 1.25
C PRO A 89 7.40 -4.34 1.63
N TYR A 90 8.12 -3.99 2.71
CA TYR A 90 8.29 -2.58 3.12
C TYR A 90 9.12 -1.75 2.14
N ARG A 91 9.87 -2.38 1.23
CA ARG A 91 10.59 -1.68 0.16
C ARG A 91 9.67 -0.77 -0.67
N LYS A 92 8.37 -1.09 -0.74
CA LYS A 92 7.41 -0.24 -1.47
C LYS A 92 7.12 1.11 -0.81
N ILE A 93 7.50 1.33 0.47
CA ILE A 93 7.22 2.60 1.15
C ILE A 93 8.41 3.13 1.97
N LEU A 94 9.04 2.28 2.79
CA LEU A 94 10.05 2.71 3.77
C LEU A 94 11.22 3.47 3.15
N PRO A 95 11.88 3.00 2.07
CA PRO A 95 12.98 3.74 1.44
C PRO A 95 12.53 5.07 0.83
N THR A 96 11.27 5.16 0.38
CA THR A 96 10.71 6.40 -0.15
C THR A 96 10.51 7.42 0.95
N LEU A 97 9.93 7.03 2.10
CA LEU A 97 9.80 7.90 3.27
C LEU A 97 11.14 8.40 3.78
N GLU A 98 12.16 7.53 3.81
CA GLU A 98 13.51 7.88 4.26
C GLU A 98 14.21 8.85 3.30
N ARG A 99 14.12 8.60 2.01
CA ARG A 99 14.77 9.42 0.98
C ARG A 99 14.25 10.84 0.95
N TYR A 100 12.96 11.01 1.17
CA TYR A 100 12.28 12.31 1.14
C TYR A 100 11.91 12.81 2.53
N ALA A 101 12.59 12.31 3.58
CA ALA A 101 12.38 12.78 4.96
C ALA A 101 12.55 14.31 5.05
N GLY A 102 11.65 14.95 5.80
CA GLY A 102 11.65 16.42 5.96
C GLY A 102 10.92 17.18 4.84
N THR A 103 10.34 16.47 3.84
CA THR A 103 9.46 17.06 2.84
C THR A 103 8.05 16.49 2.96
N GLU A 104 7.04 17.27 2.57
CA GLU A 104 5.65 16.79 2.50
C GLU A 104 5.33 16.24 1.11
N PHE A 105 4.78 15.04 1.07
CA PHE A 105 4.33 14.38 -0.16
C PHE A 105 3.24 13.36 0.13
N LEU A 106 2.48 13.03 -0.91
CA LEU A 106 1.61 11.87 -0.93
C LEU A 106 2.36 10.69 -1.53
N VAL A 107 2.21 9.50 -0.95
CA VAL A 107 2.76 8.27 -1.49
C VAL A 107 1.67 7.22 -1.67
N ALA A 108 1.44 6.82 -2.91
CA ALA A 108 0.58 5.68 -3.23
C ALA A 108 1.45 4.43 -3.38
N THR A 109 1.19 3.42 -2.58
CA THR A 109 1.87 2.11 -2.66
C THR A 109 1.11 1.16 -3.56
N VAL A 110 1.84 0.40 -4.37
CA VAL A 110 1.28 -0.55 -5.34
C VAL A 110 2.08 -1.85 -5.36
N ASP A 111 1.46 -2.91 -5.84
CA ASP A 111 2.11 -4.21 -6.03
C ASP A 111 2.61 -4.38 -7.48
N ASP A 112 3.58 -5.26 -7.69
CA ASP A 112 4.28 -5.51 -8.96
C ASP A 112 3.54 -6.46 -9.91
N ASP A 113 2.35 -6.91 -9.54
CA ASP A 113 1.55 -7.88 -10.26
C ASP A 113 0.13 -7.39 -10.60
N VAL A 114 -0.14 -6.09 -10.44
CA VAL A 114 -1.45 -5.47 -10.71
C VAL A 114 -1.32 -4.39 -11.78
N VAL A 115 -2.21 -4.41 -12.76
CA VAL A 115 -2.35 -3.34 -13.76
C VAL A 115 -3.43 -2.36 -13.29
N TYR A 116 -3.06 -1.10 -13.12
CA TYR A 116 -3.92 -0.07 -12.54
C TYR A 116 -4.68 0.69 -13.62
N PRO A 117 -6.01 0.87 -13.50
CA PRO A 117 -6.80 1.60 -14.48
C PRO A 117 -6.50 3.10 -14.48
N PRO A 118 -6.85 3.83 -15.57
CA PRO A 118 -6.44 5.21 -15.77
C PRO A 118 -6.81 6.20 -14.66
N ASP A 119 -7.95 6.00 -13.99
CA ASP A 119 -8.44 6.91 -12.94
C ASP A 119 -8.12 6.43 -11.51
N TRP A 120 -7.31 5.37 -11.39
CA TRP A 120 -6.98 4.77 -10.10
C TRP A 120 -6.29 5.79 -9.14
N LEU A 121 -5.24 6.46 -9.61
CA LEU A 121 -4.51 7.42 -8.77
C LEU A 121 -5.37 8.63 -8.43
N LYS A 122 -6.18 9.10 -9.38
CA LYS A 122 -7.14 10.19 -9.16
C LYS A 122 -8.08 9.89 -8.00
N GLY A 123 -8.67 8.68 -7.97
CA GLY A 123 -9.59 8.31 -6.89
C GLY A 123 -8.94 8.27 -5.52
N LEU A 124 -7.68 7.82 -5.41
CA LEU A 124 -6.91 7.87 -4.17
C LEU A 124 -6.62 9.31 -3.73
N ILE A 125 -6.20 10.18 -4.67
CA ILE A 125 -5.93 11.59 -4.40
C ILE A 125 -7.20 12.29 -3.93
N ASP A 126 -8.31 12.13 -4.63
CA ASP A 126 -9.59 12.74 -4.25
C ASP A 126 -10.02 12.33 -2.83
N ALA A 127 -9.83 11.05 -2.47
CA ALA A 127 -10.20 10.52 -1.16
C ALA A 127 -9.29 11.07 -0.04
N ILE A 128 -7.96 11.07 -0.21
CA ILE A 128 -7.05 11.57 0.81
C ILE A 128 -7.19 13.09 0.99
N GLN A 129 -7.43 13.83 -0.07
CA GLN A 129 -7.69 15.27 0.00
C GLN A 129 -9.00 15.59 0.73
N LYS A 130 -10.04 14.80 0.46
CA LYS A 130 -11.37 14.99 1.09
C LYS A 130 -11.35 14.65 2.58
N TYR A 131 -10.73 13.55 2.95
CA TYR A 131 -10.88 12.98 4.29
C TYR A 131 -9.66 13.17 5.18
N GLN A 132 -8.53 13.63 4.66
CA GLN A 132 -7.27 13.84 5.40
C GLN A 132 -6.82 12.60 6.18
N CYS A 133 -6.99 11.43 5.59
CA CYS A 133 -6.70 10.13 6.19
C CYS A 133 -6.12 9.16 5.16
N VAL A 134 -5.71 7.98 5.58
CA VAL A 134 -5.33 6.91 4.66
C VAL A 134 -6.50 6.58 3.74
N ALA A 135 -6.25 6.40 2.45
CA ALA A 135 -7.28 5.97 1.51
C ALA A 135 -6.84 4.71 0.75
N ALA A 136 -7.75 3.77 0.57
CA ALA A 136 -7.47 2.50 -0.08
C ALA A 136 -8.68 1.98 -0.87
N TYR A 137 -8.41 1.28 -1.98
CA TYR A 137 -9.48 0.62 -2.73
C TYR A 137 -9.92 -0.69 -2.10
N ARG A 138 -9.00 -1.42 -1.49
CA ARG A 138 -9.28 -2.71 -0.89
C ARG A 138 -9.07 -2.66 0.61
N CYS A 139 -10.16 -2.87 1.36
CA CYS A 139 -10.14 -2.90 2.81
C CYS A 139 -10.83 -4.14 3.37
N ARG A 140 -10.40 -4.55 4.55
CA ARG A 140 -11.15 -5.45 5.43
C ARG A 140 -11.78 -4.65 6.55
N LEU A 141 -12.86 -5.17 7.13
CA LEU A 141 -13.41 -4.65 8.38
C LEU A 141 -12.79 -5.43 9.54
N MET A 142 -11.99 -4.75 10.37
CA MET A 142 -11.45 -5.38 11.57
C MET A 142 -12.59 -5.83 12.48
N ASN A 143 -12.60 -7.12 12.82
CA ASN A 143 -13.59 -7.68 13.69
C ASN A 143 -13.14 -7.55 15.15
N MET A 144 -14.00 -6.99 15.99
CA MET A 144 -13.70 -6.73 17.41
C MET A 144 -14.83 -7.25 18.28
N GLN A 145 -14.49 -7.87 19.42
CA GLN A 145 -15.46 -8.32 20.41
C GLN A 145 -14.92 -8.06 21.82
N GLY A 146 -15.73 -7.46 22.66
CA GLY A 146 -15.33 -7.18 24.06
C GLY A 146 -14.10 -6.26 24.20
N GLY A 147 -13.78 -5.45 23.18
CA GLY A 147 -12.58 -4.61 23.16
C GLY A 147 -11.33 -5.31 22.60
N GLU A 148 -11.41 -6.58 22.26
CA GLU A 148 -10.32 -7.36 21.67
C GLU A 148 -10.47 -7.47 20.14
N ILE A 149 -9.36 -7.43 19.44
CA ILE A 149 -9.31 -7.68 18.00
C ILE A 149 -9.32 -9.19 17.77
N LEU A 150 -10.30 -9.67 17.01
CA LEU A 150 -10.44 -11.09 16.67
C LEU A 150 -9.43 -11.51 15.58
N PRO A 151 -9.22 -12.83 15.36
CA PRO A 151 -8.27 -13.35 14.37
C PRO A 151 -8.47 -12.73 12.98
N TYR A 152 -7.37 -12.45 12.29
CA TYR A 152 -7.33 -11.76 11.00
C TYR A 152 -8.22 -12.42 9.93
N ASN A 153 -8.28 -13.75 9.89
CA ASN A 153 -9.10 -14.51 8.95
C ASN A 153 -10.61 -14.31 9.15
N THR A 154 -11.03 -13.78 10.31
CA THR A 154 -12.44 -13.43 10.58
C THR A 154 -12.84 -12.05 10.07
N TRP A 155 -11.89 -11.24 9.56
CA TRP A 155 -12.16 -9.91 9.06
C TRP A 155 -12.70 -9.97 7.63
N PRO A 156 -13.97 -9.64 7.41
CA PRO A 156 -14.55 -9.69 6.09
C PRO A 156 -13.92 -8.66 5.16
N LEU A 157 -13.77 -9.02 3.89
CA LEU A 157 -13.40 -8.07 2.84
C LEU A 157 -14.59 -7.16 2.56
N ILE A 158 -14.34 -5.85 2.53
CA ILE A 158 -15.35 -4.86 2.16
C ILE A 158 -15.49 -4.87 0.64
N ASN A 159 -16.51 -5.56 0.16
CA ASN A 159 -16.88 -5.67 -1.25
C ASN A 159 -18.41 -5.52 -1.38
N GLU A 160 -18.94 -5.59 -2.58
CA GLU A 160 -20.38 -5.45 -2.83
C GLU A 160 -21.22 -6.49 -2.10
N GLN A 161 -20.76 -7.74 -2.08
CA GLN A 161 -21.46 -8.82 -1.39
C GLN A 161 -21.54 -8.53 0.11
N PHE A 162 -20.45 -8.05 0.71
CA PHE A 162 -20.42 -7.67 2.12
C PHE A 162 -21.33 -6.48 2.40
N VAL A 163 -21.28 -5.43 1.55
CA VAL A 163 -22.17 -4.26 1.68
C VAL A 163 -23.63 -4.66 1.57
N GLY A 164 -23.97 -5.57 0.69
CA GLY A 164 -25.31 -6.14 0.56
C GLY A 164 -25.79 -6.89 1.82
N LEU A 165 -24.86 -7.51 2.58
CA LEU A 165 -25.19 -8.23 3.82
C LEU A 165 -25.34 -7.31 5.03
N VAL A 166 -24.50 -6.28 5.16
CA VAL A 166 -24.52 -5.37 6.32
C VAL A 166 -25.51 -4.21 6.16
N GLY A 167 -25.92 -3.92 4.90
CA GLY A 167 -26.85 -2.86 4.58
C GLY A 167 -26.36 -1.48 5.09
N GLU A 168 -27.30 -0.68 5.62
CA GLU A 168 -27.01 0.66 6.15
C GLU A 168 -26.23 0.67 7.48
N ARG A 169 -25.91 -0.50 8.04
CA ARG A 169 -25.21 -0.59 9.34
C ARG A 169 -23.75 -0.16 9.27
N LEU A 170 -23.16 -0.12 8.06
CA LEU A 170 -21.79 0.30 7.85
C LEU A 170 -21.75 1.48 6.87
N ASP A 171 -21.41 2.65 7.40
CA ASP A 171 -21.20 3.84 6.55
C ASP A 171 -19.83 3.80 5.90
N LEU A 172 -19.79 3.46 4.62
CA LEU A 172 -18.56 3.48 3.81
C LEU A 172 -18.26 4.88 3.22
N SER A 173 -19.14 5.86 3.43
CA SER A 173 -18.92 7.24 2.97
C SER A 173 -18.06 8.05 3.94
N ALA A 174 -17.82 7.55 5.14
CA ALA A 174 -17.00 8.16 6.17
C ALA A 174 -15.77 7.30 6.50
N PRO A 175 -14.62 7.92 6.87
CA PRO A 175 -13.45 7.19 7.35
C PRO A 175 -13.73 6.44 8.66
N SER A 176 -13.06 5.30 8.84
CA SER A 176 -13.20 4.51 10.06
C SER A 176 -11.86 3.96 10.54
N PHE A 177 -11.68 3.90 11.86
CA PHE A 177 -10.55 3.20 12.48
C PHE A 177 -10.64 1.67 12.33
N ALA A 178 -11.85 1.14 12.12
CA ALA A 178 -12.08 -0.27 11.90
C ALA A 178 -11.75 -0.75 10.47
N PHE A 179 -11.55 0.16 9.52
CA PHE A 179 -11.13 -0.23 8.18
C PHE A 179 -9.63 -0.55 8.16
N PHE A 180 -9.31 -1.70 7.59
CA PHE A 180 -7.96 -2.22 7.45
C PHE A 180 -7.60 -2.26 5.96
N PRO A 181 -6.72 -1.36 5.50
CA PRO A 181 -6.31 -1.34 4.09
C PRO A 181 -5.43 -2.53 3.77
N THR A 182 -5.56 -3.07 2.57
CA THR A 182 -4.67 -4.10 2.02
C THR A 182 -3.99 -3.57 0.76
N GLY A 183 -2.69 -3.82 0.60
CA GLY A 183 -1.82 -3.13 -0.38
C GLY A 183 -2.16 -3.38 -1.85
N ARG A 184 -2.74 -4.54 -2.17
CA ARG A 184 -2.89 -5.05 -3.54
C ARG A 184 -3.50 -4.06 -4.54
N ASP A 185 -4.61 -3.42 -4.19
CA ASP A 185 -5.34 -2.52 -5.10
C ASP A 185 -4.92 -1.05 -4.92
N GLY A 186 -3.88 -0.82 -4.13
CA GLY A 186 -3.29 0.48 -3.87
C GLY A 186 -3.81 1.18 -2.61
N VAL A 187 -2.87 1.78 -1.89
CA VAL A 187 -3.12 2.58 -0.69
C VAL A 187 -2.34 3.88 -0.78
N ILE A 188 -2.96 5.01 -0.46
CA ILE A 188 -2.29 6.31 -0.43
C ILE A 188 -2.15 6.81 1.01
N TYR A 189 -0.98 7.37 1.28
CA TYR A 189 -0.60 7.95 2.56
C TYR A 189 -0.05 9.37 2.37
N HIS A 190 -0.17 10.21 3.38
CA HIS A 190 0.60 11.44 3.50
C HIS A 190 1.88 11.15 4.30
N SER A 191 3.01 11.74 3.92
CA SER A 191 4.30 11.51 4.60
C SER A 191 4.26 11.82 6.10
N SER A 192 3.46 12.82 6.52
CA SER A 192 3.28 13.17 7.94
C SER A 192 2.56 12.11 8.77
N PHE A 193 1.93 11.10 8.15
CA PHE A 193 1.34 9.99 8.88
C PHE A 193 2.39 9.06 9.51
N PHE A 194 3.66 9.25 9.13
CA PHE A 194 4.81 8.51 9.63
C PHE A 194 5.87 9.47 10.22
N PRO A 195 5.57 10.16 11.33
CA PRO A 195 6.48 11.16 11.91
C PRO A 195 7.77 10.54 12.45
N ASP A 196 7.75 9.26 12.78
CA ASP A 196 8.91 8.49 13.24
C ASP A 196 9.14 7.26 12.34
N ILE A 197 10.06 7.40 11.39
CA ILE A 197 10.44 6.34 10.46
C ILE A 197 11.13 5.18 11.17
N ASN A 198 11.88 5.44 12.27
CA ASN A 198 12.53 4.37 13.04
C ASN A 198 11.48 3.45 13.66
N ARG A 199 10.37 4.00 14.12
CA ARG A 199 9.25 3.20 14.61
C ARG A 199 8.67 2.29 13.52
N LEU A 200 8.55 2.78 12.29
CA LEU A 200 8.13 1.94 11.17
C LEU A 200 9.15 0.83 10.87
N ARG A 201 10.45 1.12 11.00
CA ARG A 201 11.52 0.10 10.91
C ARG A 201 11.40 -0.96 12.01
N ASP A 202 11.08 -0.58 13.23
CA ASP A 202 10.87 -1.55 14.31
C ASP A 202 9.64 -2.44 14.04
N LEU A 203 8.55 -1.84 13.57
CA LEU A 203 7.36 -2.58 13.16
C LEU A 203 7.66 -3.56 12.01
N SER A 204 8.52 -3.18 11.06
CA SER A 204 8.92 -4.07 9.96
C SER A 204 9.70 -5.32 10.43
N ARG A 205 10.42 -5.22 11.54
CA ARG A 205 11.09 -6.38 12.15
C ARG A 205 10.12 -7.29 12.91
N LEU A 206 9.05 -6.73 13.47
CA LEU A 206 8.03 -7.48 14.21
C LEU A 206 7.03 -8.20 13.29
N ALA A 207 6.78 -7.65 12.12
CA ALA A 207 5.86 -8.17 11.10
C ALA A 207 6.55 -8.17 9.72
N PRO A 208 7.62 -8.99 9.50
CA PRO A 208 8.50 -8.85 8.34
C PRO A 208 7.82 -9.11 6.98
N PHE A 209 6.63 -9.73 6.98
CA PHE A 209 5.89 -10.09 5.77
C PHE A 209 4.51 -9.45 5.70
N GLN A 210 4.10 -8.77 6.76
CA GLN A 210 2.76 -8.22 6.92
C GLN A 210 2.83 -6.68 7.01
N ASP A 211 3.34 -6.07 5.94
CA ASP A 211 3.45 -4.61 5.85
C ASP A 211 2.11 -3.89 6.05
N ASP A 212 1.00 -4.46 5.56
CA ASP A 212 -0.33 -3.93 5.78
C ASP A 212 -0.66 -3.78 7.28
N ILE A 213 -0.29 -4.79 8.11
CA ILE A 213 -0.49 -4.75 9.56
C ILE A 213 0.35 -3.63 10.19
N ALA A 214 1.64 -3.60 9.87
CA ALA A 214 2.53 -2.59 10.44
C ALA A 214 2.13 -1.16 10.04
N LEU A 215 1.82 -0.92 8.77
CA LEU A 215 1.40 0.38 8.27
C LEU A 215 0.06 0.82 8.88
N LYS A 216 -0.91 -0.10 8.99
CA LYS A 216 -2.18 0.19 9.65
C LYS A 216 -1.98 0.62 11.09
N PHE A 217 -1.18 -0.10 11.87
CA PHE A 217 -1.01 0.22 13.28
C PHE A 217 -0.04 1.40 13.50
N ALA A 218 0.89 1.67 12.58
CA ALA A 218 1.67 2.90 12.59
C ALA A 218 0.78 4.13 12.44
N THR A 219 -0.14 4.13 11.46
CA THR A 219 -1.08 5.23 11.21
C THR A 219 -2.18 5.32 12.27
N LEU A 220 -2.69 4.17 12.76
CA LEU A 220 -3.67 4.13 13.85
C LEU A 220 -3.13 4.77 15.13
N ASN A 221 -1.85 4.57 15.45
CA ASN A 221 -1.20 5.20 16.59
C ASN A 221 -1.11 6.74 16.46
N GLN A 222 -1.15 7.26 15.25
CA GLN A 222 -1.27 8.70 14.97
C GLN A 222 -2.75 9.16 14.90
N GLN A 223 -3.68 8.30 15.29
CA GLN A 223 -5.12 8.54 15.21
C GLN A 223 -5.61 8.86 13.78
N ILE A 224 -4.97 8.27 12.77
CA ILE A 224 -5.35 8.42 11.38
C ILE A 224 -6.30 7.27 10.98
N PRO A 225 -7.57 7.56 10.65
CA PRO A 225 -8.51 6.56 10.15
C PRO A 225 -8.21 6.18 8.70
N VAL A 226 -9.02 5.29 8.17
CA VAL A 226 -8.95 4.84 6.77
C VAL A 226 -10.26 5.14 6.07
N SER A 227 -10.21 5.68 4.86
CA SER A 227 -11.35 5.78 3.94
C SER A 227 -11.27 4.69 2.88
N VAL A 228 -12.42 4.13 2.53
CA VAL A 228 -12.56 3.17 1.44
C VAL A 228 -12.90 3.94 0.17
N CYS A 229 -12.00 3.90 -0.82
CA CYS A 229 -12.34 4.34 -2.15
C CYS A 229 -13.38 3.37 -2.71
N ARG A 230 -14.55 3.86 -3.12
CA ARG A 230 -15.55 2.98 -3.73
C ARG A 230 -14.96 2.37 -5.00
N PRO A 231 -14.83 1.05 -5.09
CA PRO A 231 -14.35 0.44 -6.30
C PRO A 231 -15.33 0.76 -7.42
N HIS A 232 -14.83 1.23 -8.54
CA HIS A 232 -15.54 1.08 -9.79
C HIS A 232 -15.63 -0.43 -10.03
N GLN A 233 -16.84 -0.98 -10.02
CA GLN A 233 -17.14 -2.43 -10.00
C GLN A 233 -16.37 -3.29 -11.01
N ALA A 234 -15.94 -2.68 -12.12
CA ALA A 234 -15.23 -3.37 -13.19
C ALA A 234 -13.72 -3.59 -12.92
N TRP A 235 -13.12 -2.96 -11.91
CA TRP A 235 -11.68 -2.94 -11.78
C TRP A 235 -11.07 -4.18 -11.13
N VAL A 236 -11.76 -4.71 -10.14
CA VAL A 236 -11.19 -5.71 -9.23
C VAL A 236 -11.06 -7.08 -9.89
N SER A 237 -11.94 -7.40 -10.87
CA SER A 237 -11.99 -8.72 -11.49
C SER A 237 -11.20 -8.87 -12.79
N GLU A 238 -10.96 -7.76 -13.52
CA GLU A 238 -10.39 -7.84 -14.87
C GLU A 238 -8.87 -7.57 -14.95
N HIS A 239 -8.24 -7.11 -13.88
CA HIS A 239 -6.88 -6.57 -13.92
C HIS A 239 -5.80 -7.46 -13.30
N HIS A 240 -6.11 -8.71 -13.01
CA HIS A 240 -5.13 -9.73 -12.61
C HIS A 240 -4.37 -10.27 -13.82
N VAL A 241 -3.49 -9.49 -14.41
CA VAL A 241 -2.70 -9.96 -15.55
C VAL A 241 -1.63 -10.98 -15.15
N PHE A 242 -1.28 -11.07 -13.85
CA PHE A 242 -0.12 -11.86 -13.42
C PHE A 242 -0.31 -12.81 -12.25
N SER A 243 -1.53 -13.02 -11.75
CA SER A 243 -1.79 -14.06 -10.76
C SER A 243 -1.49 -15.49 -11.27
N THR A 244 -1.25 -15.63 -12.58
CA THR A 244 -0.97 -16.91 -13.23
C THR A 244 0.52 -17.13 -13.55
N VAL A 245 1.41 -16.15 -13.36
CA VAL A 245 2.84 -16.27 -13.72
C VAL A 245 3.71 -16.63 -12.50
N ALA A 246 3.38 -16.15 -11.32
CA ALA A 246 3.85 -16.76 -10.08
C ALA A 246 2.84 -17.85 -9.73
N GLY A 247 3.21 -19.12 -9.84
CA GLY A 247 2.31 -20.23 -9.58
C GLY A 247 1.48 -20.00 -8.32
N GLU A 248 0.25 -20.54 -8.28
CA GLU A 248 -0.72 -20.37 -7.19
C GLU A 248 -0.16 -20.66 -5.78
N ASP A 249 1.04 -21.25 -5.71
CA ASP A 249 1.68 -21.76 -4.48
C ASP A 249 2.74 -20.85 -3.85
N GLY A 250 3.04 -19.65 -4.38
CA GLY A 250 4.30 -18.96 -4.05
C GLY A 250 4.25 -17.53 -3.54
N GLY A 251 3.10 -16.93 -3.28
CA GLY A 251 3.01 -15.54 -2.79
C GLY A 251 3.09 -15.41 -1.27
N LEU A 252 3.40 -14.21 -0.75
CA LEU A 252 3.32 -13.87 0.68
C LEU A 252 1.95 -14.24 1.28
N TRP A 253 0.91 -14.24 0.47
CA TRP A 253 -0.44 -14.66 0.87
C TRP A 253 -0.48 -16.13 1.37
N ALA A 254 0.21 -17.05 0.70
CA ALA A 254 0.25 -18.47 1.12
C ALA A 254 0.99 -18.63 2.46
N ILE A 255 2.09 -17.89 2.68
CA ILE A 255 2.82 -17.86 3.95
C ILE A 255 1.92 -17.32 5.06
N ASN A 256 1.15 -16.29 4.79
CA ASN A 256 0.30 -15.60 5.76
C ASN A 256 -0.95 -16.40 6.18
N GLN A 257 -1.37 -17.41 5.40
CA GLN A 257 -2.53 -18.26 5.75
C GLN A 257 -2.32 -19.16 6.97
N GLY A 258 -1.09 -19.47 7.33
CA GLY A 258 -0.74 -20.36 8.46
C GLY A 258 -0.90 -19.76 9.87
N GLY A 259 -1.60 -18.59 10.01
CA GLY A 259 -1.71 -17.88 11.31
C GLY A 259 -0.63 -16.84 11.54
N GLU A 260 0.28 -16.62 10.59
CA GLU A 260 1.36 -15.63 10.71
C GLU A 260 0.83 -14.20 10.84
N ASN A 261 -0.32 -13.89 10.21
CA ASN A 261 -0.98 -12.59 10.39
C ASN A 261 -1.38 -12.33 11.84
N ASP A 262 -1.91 -13.34 12.55
CA ASP A 262 -2.32 -13.20 13.95
C ASP A 262 -1.10 -13.08 14.88
N LEU A 263 0.00 -13.78 14.58
CA LEU A 263 1.25 -13.64 15.31
C LEU A 263 1.86 -12.25 15.10
N ALA A 264 1.90 -11.76 13.86
CA ALA A 264 2.38 -10.42 13.55
C ALA A 264 1.50 -9.35 14.24
N LEU A 265 0.18 -9.49 14.15
CA LEU A 265 -0.78 -8.61 14.80
C LEU A 265 -0.53 -8.53 16.31
N LYS A 266 -0.36 -9.68 16.97
CA LYS A 266 -0.07 -9.72 18.43
C LYS A 266 1.22 -8.99 18.78
N ARG A 267 2.31 -9.21 18.02
CA ARG A 267 3.61 -8.54 18.26
C ARG A 267 3.49 -7.03 18.06
N VAL A 268 2.82 -6.60 16.98
CA VAL A 268 2.60 -5.18 16.67
C VAL A 268 1.75 -4.51 17.73
N LEU A 269 0.65 -5.10 18.16
CA LEU A 269 -0.21 -4.57 19.23
C LEU A 269 0.53 -4.42 20.54
N GLN A 270 1.31 -5.41 20.93
CA GLN A 270 2.13 -5.35 22.15
C GLN A 270 3.16 -4.22 22.08
N TYR A 271 3.83 -4.04 20.93
CA TYR A 271 4.78 -2.95 20.74
C TYR A 271 4.10 -1.58 20.82
N VAL A 272 2.97 -1.41 20.12
CA VAL A 272 2.24 -0.13 20.08
C VAL A 272 1.71 0.23 21.47
N SER A 273 1.18 -0.75 22.24
CA SER A 273 0.69 -0.51 23.60
C SER A 273 1.81 -0.07 24.56
N ASN A 274 3.02 -0.61 24.42
CA ASN A 274 4.16 -0.24 25.24
C ASN A 274 4.76 1.14 24.88
N CYS A 275 4.46 1.64 23.68
CA CYS A 275 4.95 2.94 23.19
C CYS A 275 3.88 4.02 23.20
N ALA A 276 2.69 3.76 23.76
CA ALA A 276 1.67 4.79 23.91
C ALA A 276 2.17 5.87 24.89
N PRO A 277 2.00 7.17 24.59
CA PRO A 277 2.31 8.21 25.55
C PRO A 277 1.44 8.01 26.79
N THR A 278 2.08 7.99 27.96
CA THR A 278 1.45 7.97 29.29
C THR A 278 0.68 9.26 29.55
#